data_95a70ef39e6d038b1acb09ddcc687a1f
#
_entry.id   95a70ef39e6d038b1acb09ddcc687a1f
#
_cell.length_a   1.000
_cell.length_b   1.000
_cell.length_c   1.000
_cell.angle_alpha   90.00
_cell.angle_beta   90.00
_cell.angle_gamma   90.00
#
_symmetry.space_group_name_H-M   'P 1'
#
loop_
_entity.id
_entity.type
_entity.pdbx_description
1 polymer ?
#
loop_
_entity_poly.entity_id
_entity_poly.type
_entity_poly.pdbx_seq_one_letter_code
_entity_poly.pdbx_strand_id
1 'polypeptide(L)'
;MILKSQDVLVLAKLVVIGGDEWSYGRMATTLWMSPSEVHAGVKRLIKARLASDQQNRITPNVRNLESFLLHGLPYVFVPDLGEITRGMPTSYAGPVLSPFFQAGEDLPPVWPDPDGEVRGQSFSPLYKSVPKAAREDEWLYELLSLIDAIRGGRARERQMAYGEIKKRMGLNAGS
;
A
#
# COMPACT_ATOMS: atom_id res chain seq x y z
N MET A 1 -9.19 0.29 20.19
CA MET A 1 -8.10 0.00 19.24
C MET A 1 -8.52 0.48 17.85
N ILE A 2 -7.83 1.44 17.31
CA ILE A 2 -8.17 2.08 16.03
C ILE A 2 -7.14 1.70 14.98
N LEU A 3 -7.61 1.32 13.78
CA LEU A 3 -6.74 1.03 12.64
C LEU A 3 -5.88 2.26 12.30
N LYS A 4 -4.60 2.04 12.05
CA LYS A 4 -3.65 3.08 11.67
C LYS A 4 -3.20 2.91 10.21
N SER A 5 -2.76 4.00 9.57
CA SER A 5 -2.28 3.94 8.19
C SER A 5 -1.11 2.96 8.01
N GLN A 6 -0.22 2.88 9.01
CA GLN A 6 0.88 1.91 9.00
C GLN A 6 0.40 0.46 8.98
N ASP A 7 -0.80 0.18 9.46
CA ASP A 7 -1.37 -1.18 9.43
C ASP A 7 -1.69 -1.61 7.99
N VAL A 8 -2.00 -0.66 7.13
CA VAL A 8 -2.22 -0.95 5.71
C VAL A 8 -0.92 -1.39 5.02
N LEU A 9 0.23 -0.84 5.44
CA LEU A 9 1.54 -1.32 4.98
C LEU A 9 1.76 -2.80 5.38
N VAL A 10 1.48 -3.14 6.62
CA VAL A 10 1.58 -4.53 7.10
C VAL A 10 0.62 -5.44 6.31
N LEU A 11 -0.61 -5.00 6.10
CA LEU A 11 -1.61 -5.75 5.34
C LEU A 11 -1.16 -5.97 3.88
N ALA A 12 -0.63 -4.95 3.25
CA ALA A 12 -0.09 -5.05 1.89
C ALA A 12 1.03 -6.09 1.82
N LYS A 13 1.92 -6.10 2.81
CA LYS A 13 2.99 -7.10 2.89
C LYS A 13 2.43 -8.51 3.08
N LEU A 14 1.40 -8.68 3.89
CA LEU A 14 0.73 -9.97 4.04
C LEU A 14 0.14 -10.48 2.72
N VAL A 15 -0.43 -9.58 1.93
CA VAL A 15 -0.94 -9.93 0.59
C VAL A 15 0.21 -10.39 -0.33
N VAL A 16 1.33 -9.66 -0.33
CA VAL A 16 2.50 -10.00 -1.14
C VAL A 16 3.11 -11.33 -0.74
N ILE A 17 3.23 -11.60 0.55
CA ILE A 17 3.73 -12.89 1.07
C ILE A 17 2.84 -14.05 0.62
N GLY A 18 1.53 -13.82 0.55
CA GLY A 18 0.58 -14.87 0.20
C GLY A 18 0.56 -16.00 1.22
N GLY A 19 0.81 -17.24 0.74
CA GLY A 19 0.83 -18.41 1.59
C GLY A 19 2.18 -18.77 2.19
N ASP A 20 3.22 -18.01 1.89
CA ASP A 20 4.58 -18.29 2.37
C ASP A 20 4.71 -18.10 3.88
N GLU A 21 5.63 -18.82 4.49
CA GLU A 21 5.94 -18.65 5.91
C GLU A 21 6.65 -17.33 6.16
N TRP A 22 6.31 -16.71 7.30
CA TRP A 22 6.94 -15.47 7.74
C TRP A 22 7.03 -15.42 9.26
N SER A 23 7.89 -14.55 9.77
CA SER A 23 8.02 -14.27 11.21
C SER A 23 7.88 -12.77 11.45
N TYR A 24 7.54 -12.39 12.68
CA TYR A 24 7.46 -10.98 13.06
C TYR A 24 8.80 -10.26 12.90
N GLY A 25 9.89 -10.91 13.28
CA GLY A 25 11.23 -10.35 13.13
C GLY A 25 11.58 -10.10 11.66
N ARG A 26 11.27 -11.05 10.81
CA ARG A 26 11.55 -10.95 9.37
C ARG A 26 10.68 -9.89 8.69
N MET A 27 9.40 -9.85 9.02
CA MET A 27 8.51 -8.82 8.53
C MET A 27 8.94 -7.43 8.98
N ALA A 28 9.30 -7.28 10.25
CA ALA A 28 9.79 -6.03 10.80
C ALA A 28 11.02 -5.52 10.04
N THR A 29 11.97 -6.41 9.77
CA THR A 29 13.18 -6.07 9.00
C THR A 29 12.84 -5.61 7.60
N THR A 30 11.98 -6.34 6.88
CA THR A 30 11.63 -6.02 5.49
C THR A 30 10.76 -4.76 5.37
N LEU A 31 10.00 -4.43 6.40
CA LEU A 31 9.15 -3.22 6.43
C LEU A 31 9.82 -2.01 7.07
N TRP A 32 11.03 -2.17 7.60
CA TRP A 32 11.72 -1.11 8.35
C TRP A 32 10.89 -0.59 9.51
N MET A 33 10.26 -1.53 10.23
CA MET A 33 9.46 -1.30 11.43
C MET A 33 10.05 -2.10 12.58
N SER A 34 9.71 -1.73 13.81
CA SER A 34 10.07 -2.56 14.95
C SER A 34 9.15 -3.80 15.03
N PRO A 35 9.62 -4.92 15.61
CA PRO A 35 8.74 -6.09 15.81
C PRO A 35 7.47 -5.76 16.60
N SER A 36 7.56 -4.88 17.59
CA SER A 36 6.40 -4.48 18.38
C SER A 36 5.38 -3.67 17.58
N GLU A 37 5.83 -2.83 16.65
CA GLU A 37 4.94 -2.11 15.74
C GLU A 37 4.19 -3.07 14.81
N VAL A 38 4.90 -4.04 14.24
CA VAL A 38 4.29 -5.06 13.38
C VAL A 38 3.27 -5.88 14.17
N HIS A 39 3.64 -6.30 15.39
CA HIS A 39 2.77 -7.08 16.26
C HIS A 39 1.47 -6.33 16.59
N ALA A 40 1.60 -5.06 16.99
CA ALA A 40 0.45 -4.21 17.29
C ALA A 40 -0.42 -3.99 16.04
N GLY A 41 0.20 -3.81 14.88
CA GLY A 41 -0.50 -3.66 13.60
C GLY A 41 -1.32 -4.90 13.24
N VAL A 42 -0.72 -6.08 13.39
CA VAL A 42 -1.44 -7.35 13.14
C VAL A 42 -2.64 -7.50 14.06
N LYS A 43 -2.51 -7.16 15.35
CA LYS A 43 -3.65 -7.19 16.29
C LYS A 43 -4.78 -6.26 15.85
N ARG A 44 -4.45 -5.06 15.39
CA ARG A 44 -5.46 -4.11 14.88
C ARG A 44 -6.12 -4.62 13.60
N LEU A 45 -5.34 -5.24 12.71
CA LEU A 45 -5.88 -5.82 11.47
C LEU A 45 -6.84 -6.97 11.75
N ILE A 46 -6.52 -7.83 12.73
CA ILE A 46 -7.41 -8.94 13.13
C ILE A 46 -8.69 -8.37 13.75
N LYS A 47 -8.58 -7.38 14.62
CA LYS A 47 -9.76 -6.74 15.23
C LYS A 47 -10.63 -6.07 14.18
N ALA A 48 -10.04 -5.46 13.17
CA ALA A 48 -10.75 -4.84 12.05
C ALA A 48 -11.30 -5.87 11.04
N ARG A 49 -11.00 -7.15 11.22
CA ARG A 49 -11.38 -8.24 10.31
C ARG A 49 -10.75 -8.14 8.92
N LEU A 50 -9.63 -7.42 8.82
CA LEU A 50 -8.84 -7.33 7.59
C LEU A 50 -7.80 -8.45 7.50
N ALA A 51 -7.52 -9.11 8.60
CA ALA A 51 -6.72 -10.32 8.68
C ALA A 51 -7.36 -11.28 9.65
N SER A 52 -7.01 -12.55 9.56
CA SER A 52 -7.46 -13.60 10.46
C SER A 52 -6.30 -14.44 10.94
N ASP A 53 -6.40 -14.94 12.17
CA ASP A 53 -5.46 -15.91 12.72
C ASP A 53 -6.13 -17.29 12.71
N GLN A 54 -5.59 -18.18 11.90
CA GLN A 54 -6.04 -19.57 11.83
C GLN A 54 -4.87 -20.49 12.18
N GLN A 55 -4.92 -21.07 13.37
CA GLN A 55 -3.88 -21.99 13.84
C GLN A 55 -2.46 -21.37 13.82
N ASN A 56 -2.33 -20.17 14.37
CA ASN A 56 -1.11 -19.38 14.41
C ASN A 56 -0.61 -18.92 13.02
N ARG A 57 -1.48 -18.96 12.03
CA ARG A 57 -1.18 -18.46 10.69
C ARG A 57 -2.03 -17.23 10.42
N ILE A 58 -1.37 -16.10 10.29
CA ILE A 58 -2.02 -14.83 9.98
C ILE A 58 -2.12 -14.68 8.47
N THR A 59 -3.33 -14.52 7.98
CA THR A 59 -3.61 -14.33 6.55
C THR A 59 -4.53 -13.12 6.34
N PRO A 60 -4.37 -12.40 5.22
CA PRO A 60 -5.28 -11.30 4.91
C PRO A 60 -6.67 -11.84 4.57
N ASN A 61 -7.71 -11.11 5.00
CA ASN A 61 -9.07 -11.36 4.56
C ASN A 61 -9.31 -10.57 3.26
N VAL A 62 -9.14 -11.23 2.14
CA VAL A 62 -9.12 -10.58 0.82
C VAL A 62 -10.44 -9.89 0.49
N ARG A 63 -11.57 -10.47 0.84
CA ARG A 63 -12.89 -9.86 0.59
C ARG A 63 -13.11 -8.60 1.41
N ASN A 64 -12.74 -8.64 2.68
CA ASN A 64 -12.85 -7.46 3.54
C ASN A 64 -11.85 -6.38 3.13
N LEU A 65 -10.66 -6.78 2.71
CA LEU A 65 -9.67 -5.84 2.17
C LEU A 65 -10.20 -5.15 0.92
N GLU A 66 -10.79 -5.89 -0.02
CA GLU A 66 -11.42 -5.32 -1.21
C GLU A 66 -12.47 -4.27 -0.85
N SER A 67 -13.37 -4.62 0.06
CA SER A 67 -14.42 -3.71 0.54
C SER A 67 -13.81 -2.47 1.21
N PHE A 68 -12.80 -2.65 2.03
CA PHE A 68 -12.11 -1.55 2.72
C PHE A 68 -11.41 -0.60 1.73
N LEU A 69 -10.69 -1.13 0.75
CA LEU A 69 -10.02 -0.32 -0.25
C LEU A 69 -11.00 0.54 -1.05
N LEU A 70 -12.16 -0.01 -1.38
CA LEU A 70 -13.14 0.69 -2.18
C LEU A 70 -13.98 1.68 -1.38
N HIS A 71 -14.40 1.29 -0.16
CA HIS A 71 -15.41 2.03 0.60
C HIS A 71 -14.90 2.70 1.87
N GLY A 72 -13.69 2.43 2.32
CA GLY A 72 -13.15 2.96 3.57
C GLY A 72 -11.87 3.77 3.41
N LEU A 73 -10.87 3.17 2.79
CA LEU A 73 -9.52 3.73 2.68
C LEU A 73 -9.47 5.18 2.18
N PRO A 74 -10.19 5.56 1.10
CA PRO A 74 -10.11 6.92 0.58
C PRO A 74 -10.63 7.99 1.54
N TYR A 75 -11.45 7.61 2.50
CA TYR A 75 -12.07 8.53 3.45
C TYR A 75 -11.35 8.57 4.80
N VAL A 76 -10.62 7.49 5.13
CA VAL A 76 -9.97 7.34 6.44
C VAL A 76 -8.51 7.75 6.38
N PHE A 77 -7.80 7.37 5.33
CA PHE A 77 -6.37 7.64 5.17
C PHE A 77 -6.10 8.54 3.95
N VAL A 78 -6.68 9.73 4.00
CA VAL A 78 -6.50 10.75 2.95
C VAL A 78 -5.03 11.15 2.88
N PRO A 79 -4.42 11.17 1.68
CA PRO A 79 -3.03 11.62 1.57
C PRO A 79 -2.91 13.13 1.74
N ASP A 80 -1.84 13.56 2.38
CA ASP A 80 -1.44 14.96 2.40
C ASP A 80 -0.56 15.23 1.17
N LEU A 81 -0.93 16.24 0.41
CA LEU A 81 -0.13 16.72 -0.72
C LEU A 81 0.72 17.89 -0.23
N GLY A 82 2.01 17.83 -0.49
CA GLY A 82 2.96 18.82 -0.03
C GLY A 82 3.69 19.52 -1.17
N GLU A 83 4.83 20.09 -0.83
CA GLU A 83 5.67 20.83 -1.75
C GLU A 83 6.36 19.90 -2.76
N ILE A 84 6.99 20.49 -3.76
CA ILE A 84 7.83 19.78 -4.74
C ILE A 84 9.06 19.25 -4.01
N THR A 85 9.33 17.97 -4.18
CA THR A 85 10.46 17.30 -3.51
C THR A 85 11.01 16.18 -4.37
N ARG A 86 12.18 15.70 -4.00
CA ARG A 86 12.76 14.48 -4.55
C ARG A 86 12.11 13.27 -3.88
N GLY A 87 11.80 12.24 -4.64
CA GLY A 87 11.18 11.07 -4.07
C GLY A 87 11.02 9.89 -5.02
N MET A 88 10.22 8.94 -4.59
CA MET A 88 9.90 7.71 -5.30
C MET A 88 8.48 7.80 -5.86
N PRO A 89 8.29 7.63 -7.18
CA PRO A 89 6.96 7.79 -7.78
C PRO A 89 5.92 6.85 -7.19
N THR A 90 4.72 7.35 -7.00
CA THR A 90 3.59 6.57 -6.50
C THR A 90 2.31 6.93 -7.25
N SER A 91 1.19 6.31 -6.87
CA SER A 91 -0.11 6.53 -7.48
C SER A 91 -0.05 6.26 -9.00
N TYR A 92 -0.61 7.13 -9.83
CA TYR A 92 -0.58 6.94 -11.29
C TYR A 92 0.82 7.00 -11.89
N ALA A 93 1.79 7.55 -11.19
CA ALA A 93 3.20 7.59 -11.62
C ALA A 93 4.00 6.37 -11.14
N GLY A 94 3.39 5.48 -10.37
CA GLY A 94 4.01 4.25 -9.91
C GLY A 94 4.18 3.22 -11.03
N PRO A 95 4.82 2.08 -10.73
CA PRO A 95 5.26 1.14 -11.77
C PRO A 95 4.13 0.48 -12.56
N VAL A 96 2.95 0.33 -11.99
CA VAL A 96 1.84 -0.36 -12.66
C VAL A 96 1.05 0.57 -13.57
N LEU A 97 0.72 1.76 -13.10
CA LEU A 97 -0.17 2.67 -13.81
C LEU A 97 0.54 3.64 -14.74
N SER A 98 1.82 3.91 -14.52
CA SER A 98 2.55 4.91 -15.32
C SER A 98 2.48 4.69 -16.83
N PRO A 99 2.46 3.46 -17.36
CA PRO A 99 2.31 3.26 -18.81
C PRO A 99 0.97 3.73 -19.38
N PHE A 100 -0.06 3.86 -18.55
CA PHE A 100 -1.41 4.23 -18.97
C PHE A 100 -1.72 5.72 -18.83
N PHE A 101 -0.86 6.45 -18.14
CA PHE A 101 -1.03 7.89 -17.90
C PHE A 101 0.23 8.60 -18.42
N GLN A 102 0.04 9.40 -19.46
CA GLN A 102 1.16 10.16 -20.01
C GLN A 102 1.62 11.22 -19.01
N ALA A 103 2.92 11.44 -18.98
CA ALA A 103 3.49 12.55 -18.24
C ALA A 103 2.94 13.85 -18.85
N GLY A 104 2.02 14.48 -18.13
CA GLY A 104 1.52 15.79 -18.47
C GLY A 104 2.51 16.88 -18.02
N GLU A 105 2.04 18.13 -18.05
CA GLU A 105 2.82 19.26 -17.51
C GLU A 105 2.90 19.20 -15.98
N ASP A 106 2.03 18.44 -15.34
CA ASP A 106 2.02 18.27 -13.88
C ASP A 106 3.13 17.35 -13.42
N LEU A 107 3.74 17.71 -12.29
CA LEU A 107 4.75 16.88 -11.64
C LEU A 107 4.09 15.60 -11.08
N PRO A 108 4.78 14.45 -11.19
CA PRO A 108 4.22 13.20 -10.68
C PRO A 108 4.15 13.20 -9.15
N PRO A 109 3.20 12.46 -8.55
CA PRO A 109 3.19 12.24 -7.12
C PRO A 109 4.37 11.36 -6.70
N VAL A 110 5.08 11.77 -5.65
CA VAL A 110 6.22 11.02 -5.12
C VAL A 110 6.14 10.90 -3.61
N TRP A 111 6.57 9.77 -3.07
CA TRP A 111 6.90 9.69 -1.65
C TRP A 111 8.20 10.46 -1.41
N PRO A 112 8.24 11.42 -0.50
CA PRO A 112 9.49 12.10 -0.17
C PRO A 112 10.57 11.10 0.25
N ASP A 113 11.72 11.17 -0.41
CA ASP A 113 12.82 10.25 -0.17
C ASP A 113 14.13 10.89 -0.62
N PRO A 114 15.13 11.08 0.28
CA PRO A 114 16.42 11.65 -0.08
C PRO A 114 17.16 10.85 -1.15
N ASP A 115 16.92 9.54 -1.21
CA ASP A 115 17.53 8.64 -2.18
C ASP A 115 16.68 8.47 -3.45
N GLY A 116 15.59 9.19 -3.56
CA GLY A 116 14.71 9.17 -4.74
C GLY A 116 15.36 9.83 -5.95
N GLU A 117 14.96 9.35 -7.13
CA GLU A 117 15.53 9.82 -8.41
C GLU A 117 14.59 10.77 -9.16
N VAL A 118 13.37 10.96 -8.68
CA VAL A 118 12.35 11.74 -9.38
C VAL A 118 11.95 12.95 -8.56
N ARG A 119 11.86 14.09 -9.21
CA ARG A 119 11.31 15.32 -8.64
C ARG A 119 9.81 15.36 -8.92
N GLY A 120 9.01 15.48 -7.87
CA GLY A 120 7.57 15.48 -8.00
C GLY A 120 6.87 16.21 -6.88
N GLN A 121 5.55 16.12 -6.87
CA GLN A 121 4.75 16.64 -5.77
C GLN A 121 4.72 15.64 -4.62
N SER A 122 5.03 16.11 -3.42
CA SER A 122 5.00 15.29 -2.21
C SER A 122 3.62 14.68 -1.99
N PHE A 123 3.60 13.36 -1.84
CA PHE A 123 2.41 12.57 -1.52
C PHE A 123 2.75 11.77 -0.25
N SER A 124 2.01 11.98 0.82
CA SER A 124 2.33 11.35 2.09
C SER A 124 2.14 9.83 2.02
N PRO A 125 3.19 9.04 2.30
CA PRO A 125 3.05 7.59 2.33
C PRO A 125 2.21 7.14 3.52
N LEU A 126 1.68 5.92 3.45
CA LEU A 126 0.95 5.30 4.56
C LEU A 126 1.78 5.23 5.85
N TYR A 127 3.08 5.14 5.73
CA TYR A 127 4.02 5.15 6.84
C TYR A 127 5.40 5.63 6.36
N LYS A 128 6.17 6.21 7.26
CA LYS A 128 7.48 6.79 6.95
C LYS A 128 8.47 5.83 6.30
N SER A 129 8.36 4.53 6.57
CA SER A 129 9.26 3.51 6.04
C SER A 129 8.87 2.99 4.65
N VAL A 130 7.73 3.42 4.10
CA VAL A 130 7.21 2.93 2.82
C VAL A 130 8.25 3.01 1.69
N PRO A 131 8.97 4.12 1.46
CA PRO A 131 9.95 4.16 0.38
C PRO A 131 11.05 3.11 0.52
N LYS A 132 11.57 2.92 1.73
CA LYS A 132 12.61 1.92 2.00
C LYS A 132 12.10 0.49 1.78
N ALA A 133 10.93 0.18 2.31
CA ALA A 133 10.32 -1.14 2.16
C ALA A 133 10.01 -1.44 0.68
N ALA A 134 9.47 -0.48 -0.04
CA ALA A 134 9.11 -0.63 -1.45
C ALA A 134 10.33 -0.80 -2.35
N ARG A 135 11.44 -0.15 -2.03
CA ARG A 135 12.68 -0.25 -2.81
C ARG A 135 13.25 -1.67 -2.80
N GLU A 136 13.06 -2.39 -1.71
CA GLU A 136 13.57 -3.75 -1.55
C GLU A 136 12.59 -4.83 -2.02
N ASP A 137 11.36 -4.47 -2.35
CA ASP A 137 10.31 -5.42 -2.70
C ASP A 137 9.43 -4.83 -3.82
N GLU A 138 9.68 -5.26 -5.03
CA GLU A 138 8.99 -4.77 -6.24
C GLU A 138 7.48 -5.00 -6.18
N TRP A 139 7.04 -6.16 -5.71
CA TRP A 139 5.62 -6.49 -5.59
C TRP A 139 4.92 -5.61 -4.56
N LEU A 140 5.62 -5.33 -3.47
CA LEU A 140 5.11 -4.41 -2.44
C LEU A 140 5.02 -2.98 -3.01
N TYR A 141 6.02 -2.55 -3.76
CA TYR A 141 6.00 -1.25 -4.42
C TYR A 141 4.79 -1.12 -5.36
N GLU A 142 4.56 -2.12 -6.19
CA GLU A 142 3.41 -2.14 -7.08
C GLU A 142 2.09 -2.01 -6.31
N LEU A 143 1.90 -2.82 -5.28
CA LEU A 143 0.67 -2.80 -4.48
C LEU A 143 0.47 -1.49 -3.74
N LEU A 144 1.52 -0.96 -3.10
CA LEU A 144 1.43 0.30 -2.35
C LEU A 144 1.13 1.49 -3.27
N SER A 145 1.72 1.54 -4.46
CA SER A 145 1.43 2.62 -5.41
C SER A 145 0.00 2.53 -5.95
N LEU A 146 -0.53 1.33 -6.14
CA LEU A 146 -1.93 1.13 -6.51
C LEU A 146 -2.88 1.56 -5.38
N ILE A 147 -2.55 1.23 -4.14
CA ILE A 147 -3.30 1.69 -2.96
C ILE A 147 -3.33 3.22 -2.91
N ASP A 148 -2.21 3.87 -3.19
CA ASP A 148 -2.14 5.33 -3.22
C ASP A 148 -3.00 5.93 -4.34
N ALA A 149 -3.10 5.28 -5.49
CA ALA A 149 -4.00 5.72 -6.55
C ALA A 149 -5.47 5.66 -6.11
N ILE A 150 -5.83 4.72 -5.24
CA ILE A 150 -7.15 4.68 -4.62
C ILE A 150 -7.31 5.80 -3.59
N ARG A 151 -6.27 6.06 -2.78
CA ARG A 151 -6.31 7.10 -1.74
C ARG A 151 -6.46 8.51 -2.31
N GLY A 152 -5.72 8.84 -3.33
CA GLY A 152 -5.62 10.20 -3.83
C GLY A 152 -5.85 10.39 -5.31
N GLY A 153 -6.14 9.34 -6.05
CA GLY A 153 -6.32 9.40 -7.49
C GLY A 153 -7.67 9.95 -7.93
N ARG A 154 -7.74 10.33 -9.19
CA ARG A 154 -9.00 10.68 -9.87
C ARG A 154 -9.78 9.40 -10.17
N ALA A 155 -11.03 9.54 -10.62
CA ALA A 155 -11.93 8.41 -10.86
C ALA A 155 -11.32 7.32 -11.76
N ARG A 156 -10.69 7.71 -12.89
CA ARG A 156 -10.07 6.76 -13.81
C ARG A 156 -8.88 6.04 -13.19
N GLU A 157 -8.03 6.75 -12.48
CA GLU A 157 -6.87 6.19 -11.78
C GLU A 157 -7.31 5.20 -10.70
N ARG A 158 -8.31 5.56 -9.92
CA ARG A 158 -8.87 4.69 -8.88
C ARG A 158 -9.47 3.42 -9.47
N GLN A 159 -10.23 3.54 -10.54
CA GLN A 159 -10.87 2.41 -11.20
C GLN A 159 -9.83 1.43 -11.76
N MET A 160 -8.80 1.94 -12.41
CA MET A 160 -7.71 1.10 -12.94
C MET A 160 -6.91 0.45 -11.82
N ALA A 161 -6.58 1.20 -10.76
CA ALA A 161 -5.89 0.67 -9.59
C ALA A 161 -6.68 -0.45 -8.93
N TYR A 162 -7.97 -0.25 -8.76
CA TYR A 162 -8.85 -1.27 -8.18
C TYR A 162 -8.85 -2.55 -9.02
N GLY A 163 -8.98 -2.44 -10.34
CA GLY A 163 -8.90 -3.60 -11.24
C GLY A 163 -7.58 -4.36 -11.14
N GLU A 164 -6.48 -3.64 -11.08
CA GLU A 164 -5.14 -4.25 -10.94
C GLU A 164 -4.95 -4.91 -9.58
N ILE A 165 -5.46 -4.32 -8.50
CA ILE A 165 -5.41 -4.93 -7.16
C ILE A 165 -6.23 -6.22 -7.13
N LYS A 166 -7.42 -6.24 -7.73
CA LYS A 166 -8.25 -7.45 -7.81
C LYS A 166 -7.50 -8.60 -8.49
N LYS A 167 -6.81 -8.33 -9.57
CA LYS A 167 -5.99 -9.35 -10.26
C LYS A 167 -4.90 -9.90 -9.34
N ARG A 168 -4.20 -9.04 -8.60
CA ARG A 168 -3.11 -9.43 -7.70
C ARG A 168 -3.60 -10.24 -6.50
N MET A 169 -4.83 -10.00 -6.05
CA MET A 169 -5.45 -10.74 -4.95
C MET A 169 -6.20 -12.00 -5.41
N GLY A 170 -6.18 -12.31 -6.69
CA GLY A 170 -6.91 -13.46 -7.23
C GLY A 170 -8.43 -13.28 -7.24
N LEU A 171 -8.92 -12.05 -7.12
CA LEU A 171 -10.34 -11.72 -7.20
C LEU A 171 -10.68 -11.38 -8.66
N ASN A 172 -11.17 -12.35 -9.39
CA ASN A 172 -11.62 -12.12 -10.76
C ASN A 172 -13.06 -11.59 -10.79
N ALA A 173 -13.32 -10.73 -11.78
CA ALA A 173 -14.60 -10.03 -11.97
C ALA A 173 -15.80 -10.95 -12.29
N GLY A 174 -15.66 -12.26 -12.24
CA GLY A 174 -16.72 -13.21 -12.56
C GLY A 174 -16.90 -14.32 -11.52
N SER A 175 -16.24 -14.19 -10.38
CA SER A 175 -16.35 -15.18 -9.30
C SER A 175 -17.25 -14.70 -8.19
#